data_bb295bbf5972ca92a07c3b65dc5a25c4
#
_entry.id   bb295bbf5972ca92a07c3b65dc5a25c4
#
_cell.length_a   1.000
_cell.length_b   1.000
_cell.length_c   1.000
_cell.angle_alpha   90.00
_cell.angle_beta   90.00
_cell.angle_gamma   90.00
#
_symmetry.space_group_name_H-M   'P 1'
#
loop_
_entity.id
_entity.type
_entity.pdbx_description
1 polymer ?
#
loop_
_entity_poly.entity_id
_entity_poly.type
_entity_poly.pdbx_seq_one_letter_code
_entity_poly.pdbx_strand_id
1 'polypeptide(L)'
;MAFCQSFMTELCKYIGADTDVPAGDIGTGAREIGYMFGQYKRIRGVYEGVLTGKGLSYGGSLARKEATGYGLLYLTQEMLKINGKELAGKTVAVSGSGNVAIYATEKAQELGAKVVTVSDSTGWVYDPEGIDLAALKEIKEVN
;
A
#
# COMPACT_ATOMS: atom_id res chain seq x y z
N MET A 1 2.36 12.56 15.93
CA MET A 1 3.36 11.97 16.83
C MET A 1 2.80 11.67 18.22
N ALA A 2 2.37 12.65 19.01
CA ALA A 2 1.89 12.42 20.39
C ALA A 2 0.81 11.33 20.52
N PHE A 3 -0.19 11.32 19.63
CA PHE A 3 -1.21 10.27 19.61
C PHE A 3 -0.62 8.87 19.43
N CYS A 4 0.26 8.68 18.43
CA CYS A 4 0.90 7.39 18.17
C CYS A 4 1.74 6.89 19.36
N GLN A 5 2.42 7.81 20.04
CA GLN A 5 3.22 7.48 21.22
C GLN A 5 2.33 7.11 22.41
N SER A 6 1.26 7.87 22.65
CA SER A 6 0.29 7.59 23.72
C SER A 6 -0.41 6.25 23.48
N PHE A 7 -0.86 6.01 22.24
CA PHE A 7 -1.47 4.74 21.84
C PHE A 7 -0.52 3.55 22.07
N MET A 8 0.75 3.68 21.65
CA MET A 8 1.75 2.63 21.82
C MET A 8 2.07 2.37 23.32
N THR A 9 1.96 3.38 24.17
CA THR A 9 2.18 3.21 25.62
C THR A 9 1.21 2.18 26.22
N GLU A 10 -0.03 2.16 25.75
CA GLU A 10 -1.01 1.14 26.16
C GLU A 10 -0.86 -0.16 25.36
N LEU A 11 -0.68 -0.07 24.06
CA LEU A 11 -0.62 -1.22 23.15
C LEU A 11 0.58 -2.13 23.42
N CYS A 12 1.73 -1.58 23.83
CA CYS A 12 2.96 -2.34 24.02
C CYS A 12 2.88 -3.49 25.04
N LYS A 13 1.83 -3.50 25.86
CA LYS A 13 1.55 -4.56 26.84
C LYS A 13 1.03 -5.85 26.20
N TYR A 14 0.51 -5.77 24.97
CA TYR A 14 -0.24 -6.83 24.30
C TYR A 14 0.43 -7.34 23.02
N ILE A 15 1.49 -6.68 22.56
CA ILE A 15 2.16 -6.97 21.31
C ILE A 15 3.62 -7.40 21.51
N GLY A 16 4.16 -8.07 20.53
CA GLY A 16 5.56 -8.52 20.52
C GLY A 16 5.90 -9.22 19.22
N ALA A 17 7.17 -9.56 19.03
CA ALA A 17 7.64 -10.22 17.81
C ALA A 17 6.96 -11.58 17.54
N ASP A 18 6.64 -12.31 18.61
CA ASP A 18 6.07 -13.64 18.56
C ASP A 18 4.64 -13.70 19.13
N THR A 19 4.01 -12.57 19.33
CA THR A 19 2.63 -12.45 19.82
C THR A 19 1.76 -11.83 18.73
N ASP A 20 1.38 -10.57 18.89
CA ASP A 20 0.65 -9.83 17.86
C ASP A 20 1.58 -8.81 17.21
N VAL A 21 1.67 -8.84 15.87
CA VAL A 21 2.51 -7.94 15.09
C VAL A 21 1.60 -6.98 14.29
N PRO A 22 1.35 -5.77 14.79
CA PRO A 22 0.51 -4.80 14.10
C PRO A 22 1.13 -4.33 12.78
N ALA A 23 0.27 -3.94 11.84
CA ALA A 23 0.64 -3.44 10.53
C ALA A 23 0.02 -2.06 10.26
N GLY A 24 0.59 -1.34 9.33
CA GLY A 24 -0.02 -0.12 8.78
C GLY A 24 -1.22 -0.46 7.89
N ASP A 25 -2.18 0.47 7.85
CA ASP A 25 -3.37 0.42 7.00
C ASP A 25 -3.79 1.85 6.64
N ILE A 26 -5.01 2.07 6.17
CA ILE A 26 -5.52 3.40 5.79
C ILE A 26 -5.17 4.44 6.86
N GLY A 27 -4.48 5.50 6.44
CA GLY A 27 -4.06 6.59 7.31
C GLY A 27 -2.87 6.30 8.24
N THR A 28 -2.29 5.09 8.20
CA THR A 28 -1.15 4.69 9.01
C THR A 28 -0.01 4.21 8.12
N GLY A 29 0.93 5.09 7.83
CA GLY A 29 2.08 4.83 6.97
C GLY A 29 3.40 4.70 7.74
N ALA A 30 4.50 4.75 7.00
CA ALA A 30 5.86 4.63 7.54
C ALA A 30 6.15 5.64 8.67
N ARG A 31 5.59 6.85 8.59
CA ARG A 31 5.73 7.91 9.59
C ARG A 31 5.13 7.50 10.94
N GLU A 32 3.89 7.02 10.92
CA GLU A 32 3.16 6.59 12.12
C GLU A 32 3.79 5.34 12.72
N ILE A 33 4.18 4.39 11.88
CA ILE A 33 4.93 3.19 12.30
C ILE A 33 6.25 3.58 12.98
N GLY A 34 6.96 4.56 12.43
CA GLY A 34 8.19 5.09 13.04
C GLY A 34 7.97 5.68 14.43
N TYR A 35 6.89 6.43 14.62
CA TYR A 35 6.54 7.00 15.94
C TYR A 35 6.16 5.91 16.95
N MET A 36 5.41 4.91 16.52
CA MET A 36 4.98 3.79 17.37
C MET A 36 6.17 2.90 17.74
N PHE A 37 7.02 2.54 16.79
CA PHE A 37 8.20 1.72 17.05
C PHE A 37 9.19 2.43 17.97
N GLY A 38 9.45 3.73 17.77
CA GLY A 38 10.28 4.52 18.64
C GLY A 38 9.80 4.53 20.10
N GLN A 39 8.49 4.64 20.31
CA GLN A 39 7.89 4.57 21.64
C GLN A 39 7.95 3.16 22.24
N TYR A 40 7.67 2.12 21.45
CA TYR A 40 7.82 0.74 21.87
C TYR A 40 9.23 0.45 22.38
N LYS A 41 10.24 0.83 21.59
CA LYS A 41 11.66 0.67 21.97
C LYS A 41 12.02 1.42 23.26
N ARG A 42 11.46 2.63 23.45
CA ARG A 42 11.70 3.41 24.68
C ARG A 42 11.13 2.75 25.92
N ILE A 43 9.94 2.12 25.81
CA ILE A 43 9.26 1.48 26.95
C ILE A 43 9.84 0.10 27.23
N ARG A 44 9.98 -0.72 26.20
CA ARG A 44 10.39 -2.13 26.32
C ARG A 44 11.91 -2.30 26.45
N GLY A 45 12.69 -1.32 26.00
CA GLY A 45 14.16 -1.39 26.01
C GLY A 45 14.76 -2.41 25.02
N VAL A 46 13.94 -2.98 24.11
CA VAL A 46 14.34 -4.01 23.17
C VAL A 46 14.21 -3.54 21.73
N TYR A 47 14.97 -4.18 20.84
CA TYR A 47 14.91 -4.01 19.41
C TYR A 47 14.50 -5.35 18.78
N GLU A 48 13.24 -5.47 18.48
CA GLU A 48 12.65 -6.75 18.03
C GLU A 48 11.67 -6.59 16.87
N GLY A 49 11.21 -7.69 16.31
CA GLY A 49 10.36 -7.78 15.12
C GLY A 49 8.90 -7.40 15.32
N VAL A 50 8.61 -6.45 16.22
CA VAL A 50 7.26 -5.90 16.40
C VAL A 50 6.97 -4.84 15.35
N LEU A 51 5.73 -4.72 14.89
CA LEU A 51 5.26 -3.83 13.83
C LEU A 51 5.84 -4.14 12.45
N THR A 52 4.99 -4.24 11.45
CA THR A 52 5.39 -4.25 10.05
C THR A 52 5.49 -2.83 9.49
N GLY A 53 6.10 -2.65 8.31
CA GLY A 53 6.23 -1.35 7.68
C GLY A 53 7.26 -0.42 8.31
N LYS A 54 8.19 -0.96 9.12
CA LYS A 54 9.33 -0.22 9.66
C LYS A 54 10.28 0.26 8.56
N GLY A 55 10.98 1.35 8.80
CA GLY A 55 12.05 1.81 7.92
C GLY A 55 13.28 0.87 7.99
N LEU A 56 14.08 0.85 6.92
CA LEU A 56 15.26 -0.01 6.81
C LEU A 56 16.26 0.19 7.96
N SER A 57 16.42 1.43 8.42
CA SER A 57 17.35 1.78 9.50
C SER A 57 16.93 1.29 10.89
N TYR A 58 15.69 0.79 11.03
CA TYR A 58 15.18 0.29 12.32
C TYR A 58 14.40 -1.02 12.18
N GLY A 59 14.94 -1.94 11.40
CA GLY A 59 14.49 -3.32 11.36
C GLY A 59 13.39 -3.63 10.35
N GLY A 60 13.15 -2.73 9.40
CA GLY A 60 12.22 -2.95 8.29
C GLY A 60 12.82 -3.81 7.19
N SER A 61 11.96 -4.48 6.45
CA SER A 61 12.30 -5.15 5.21
C SER A 61 12.36 -4.15 4.06
N LEU A 62 13.04 -4.49 2.98
CA LEU A 62 12.98 -3.76 1.73
C LEU A 62 11.58 -3.94 1.13
N ALA A 63 10.64 -3.15 1.61
CA ALA A 63 9.27 -3.16 1.11
C ALA A 63 9.20 -2.35 -0.18
N ARG A 64 8.61 -2.92 -1.21
CA ARG A 64 8.36 -2.26 -2.47
C ARG A 64 6.95 -1.67 -2.43
N LYS A 65 6.82 -0.37 -2.72
CA LYS A 65 5.54 0.35 -2.73
C LYS A 65 4.54 -0.29 -3.70
N GLU A 66 5.04 -0.81 -4.79
CA GLU A 66 4.29 -1.44 -5.88
C GLU A 66 3.80 -2.86 -5.58
N ALA A 67 4.31 -3.52 -4.54
CA ALA A 67 4.13 -4.96 -4.34
C ALA A 67 2.66 -5.42 -4.33
N THR A 68 1.80 -4.71 -3.62
CA THR A 68 0.38 -5.07 -3.51
C THR A 68 -0.35 -4.87 -4.84
N GLY A 69 -0.15 -3.73 -5.50
CA GLY A 69 -0.77 -3.44 -6.80
C GLY A 69 -0.31 -4.42 -7.88
N TYR A 70 0.98 -4.71 -7.94
CA TYR A 70 1.55 -5.66 -8.89
C TYR A 70 1.06 -7.09 -8.64
N GLY A 71 1.06 -7.53 -7.38
CA GLY A 71 0.58 -8.85 -6.99
C GLY A 71 -0.88 -9.08 -7.37
N LEU A 72 -1.73 -8.05 -7.20
CA LEU A 72 -3.12 -8.07 -7.64
C LEU A 72 -3.22 -8.34 -9.15
N LEU A 73 -2.43 -7.66 -9.97
CA LEU A 73 -2.48 -7.84 -11.42
C LEU A 73 -1.90 -9.18 -11.87
N TYR A 74 -0.86 -9.69 -11.24
CA TYR A 74 -0.36 -11.03 -11.52
C TYR A 74 -1.39 -12.11 -11.20
N LEU A 75 -2.07 -12.00 -10.05
CA LEU A 75 -3.17 -12.92 -9.72
C LEU A 75 -4.32 -12.81 -10.73
N THR A 76 -4.69 -11.60 -11.12
CA THR A 76 -5.73 -11.36 -12.13
C THR A 76 -5.35 -11.99 -13.48
N GLN A 77 -4.09 -11.87 -13.89
CA GLN A 77 -3.58 -12.49 -15.12
C GLN A 77 -3.71 -14.02 -15.07
N GLU A 78 -3.33 -14.65 -13.96
CA GLU A 78 -3.47 -16.10 -13.82
C GLU A 78 -4.94 -16.54 -13.78
N MET A 79 -5.81 -15.80 -13.09
CA MET A 79 -7.26 -16.04 -13.12
C MET A 79 -7.84 -15.98 -14.54
N LEU A 80 -7.43 -15.01 -15.34
CA LEU A 80 -7.87 -14.87 -16.74
C LEU A 80 -7.37 -16.04 -17.59
N LYS A 81 -6.09 -16.44 -17.45
CA LYS A 81 -5.52 -17.58 -18.18
C LYS A 81 -6.28 -18.88 -17.91
N ILE A 82 -6.62 -19.19 -16.67
CA ILE A 82 -7.42 -20.36 -16.30
C ILE A 82 -8.78 -20.36 -17.03
N ASN A 83 -9.32 -19.18 -17.30
CA ASN A 83 -10.58 -19.01 -18.03
C ASN A 83 -10.41 -18.80 -19.55
N GLY A 84 -9.22 -19.09 -20.09
CA GLY A 84 -8.93 -18.94 -21.53
C GLY A 84 -8.97 -17.48 -22.01
N LYS A 85 -8.67 -16.53 -21.13
CA LYS A 85 -8.70 -15.09 -21.42
C LYS A 85 -7.35 -14.46 -21.15
N GLU A 86 -7.11 -13.29 -21.72
CA GLU A 86 -5.91 -12.49 -21.50
C GLU A 86 -6.27 -11.13 -20.93
N LEU A 87 -5.35 -10.52 -20.19
CA LEU A 87 -5.51 -9.16 -19.68
C LEU A 87 -5.29 -8.10 -20.75
N ALA A 88 -4.39 -8.39 -21.69
CA ALA A 88 -4.11 -7.50 -22.82
C ALA A 88 -5.39 -7.15 -23.61
N GLY A 89 -5.54 -5.89 -23.95
CA GLY A 89 -6.71 -5.35 -24.64
C GLY A 89 -7.98 -5.25 -23.80
N LYS A 90 -7.96 -5.58 -22.51
CA LYS A 90 -9.11 -5.41 -21.62
C LYS A 90 -9.23 -3.95 -21.15
N THR A 91 -10.47 -3.53 -20.98
CA THR A 91 -10.78 -2.30 -20.25
C THR A 91 -10.88 -2.63 -18.75
N VAL A 92 -10.17 -1.86 -17.93
CA VAL A 92 -10.08 -2.03 -16.49
C VAL A 92 -10.64 -0.80 -15.79
N ALA A 93 -11.53 -1.01 -14.84
CA ALA A 93 -11.97 0.02 -13.92
C ALA A 93 -11.26 -0.16 -12.57
N VAL A 94 -10.59 0.88 -12.10
CA VAL A 94 -9.94 0.91 -10.78
C VAL A 94 -10.74 1.82 -9.86
N SER A 95 -11.08 1.32 -8.68
CA SER A 95 -11.63 2.12 -7.58
C SER A 95 -10.53 2.49 -6.62
N GLY A 96 -10.39 3.77 -6.32
CA GLY A 96 -9.30 4.31 -5.52
C GLY A 96 -8.29 5.10 -6.35
N SER A 97 -7.38 5.80 -5.65
CA SER A 97 -6.26 6.53 -6.22
C SER A 97 -5.06 6.59 -5.26
N GLY A 98 -5.06 5.72 -4.26
CA GLY A 98 -3.93 5.54 -3.34
C GLY A 98 -2.86 4.60 -3.90
N ASN A 99 -1.90 4.21 -3.05
CA ASN A 99 -0.74 3.41 -3.43
C ASN A 99 -1.12 2.15 -4.25
N VAL A 100 -2.05 1.33 -3.76
CA VAL A 100 -2.45 0.09 -4.46
C VAL A 100 -3.07 0.39 -5.83
N ALA A 101 -3.94 1.40 -5.92
CA ALA A 101 -4.61 1.77 -7.15
C ALA A 101 -3.62 2.31 -8.21
N ILE A 102 -2.66 3.13 -7.79
CA ILE A 102 -1.61 3.67 -8.67
C ILE A 102 -0.79 2.53 -9.28
N TYR A 103 -0.27 1.64 -8.45
CA TYR A 103 0.59 0.56 -8.95
C TYR A 103 -0.19 -0.57 -9.63
N ALA A 104 -1.46 -0.77 -9.29
CA ALA A 104 -2.35 -1.62 -10.08
C ALA A 104 -2.61 -1.03 -11.47
N THR A 105 -2.83 0.28 -11.58
CA THR A 105 -2.97 0.98 -12.86
C THR A 105 -1.70 0.83 -13.69
N GLU A 106 -0.53 1.08 -13.10
CA GLU A 106 0.77 0.94 -13.78
C GLU A 106 0.94 -0.47 -14.35
N LYS A 107 0.76 -1.49 -13.53
CA LYS A 107 0.95 -2.87 -13.97
C LYS A 107 -0.10 -3.31 -14.99
N ALA A 108 -1.35 -2.87 -14.86
CA ALA A 108 -2.39 -3.16 -15.83
C ALA A 108 -2.04 -2.59 -17.21
N GLN A 109 -1.56 -1.35 -17.26
CA GLN A 109 -1.12 -0.71 -18.50
C GLN A 109 0.11 -1.40 -19.11
N GLU A 110 1.11 -1.77 -18.29
CA GLU A 110 2.27 -2.54 -18.74
C GLU A 110 1.87 -3.89 -19.35
N LEU A 111 0.86 -4.54 -18.80
CA LEU A 111 0.33 -5.82 -19.31
C LEU A 111 -0.66 -5.65 -20.48
N GLY A 112 -0.76 -4.44 -21.03
CA GLY A 112 -1.53 -4.14 -22.24
C GLY A 112 -3.03 -3.91 -22.00
N ALA A 113 -3.48 -3.73 -20.78
CA ALA A 113 -4.84 -3.32 -20.48
C ALA A 113 -5.02 -1.78 -20.52
N LYS A 114 -6.24 -1.32 -20.77
CA LYS A 114 -6.60 0.09 -20.70
C LYS A 114 -7.32 0.37 -19.39
N VAL A 115 -6.71 1.11 -18.49
CA VAL A 115 -7.36 1.58 -17.24
C VAL A 115 -8.09 2.87 -17.53
N VAL A 116 -9.38 2.91 -17.26
CA VAL A 116 -10.26 4.04 -17.64
C VAL A 116 -10.84 4.81 -16.45
N THR A 117 -10.69 4.32 -15.23
CA THR A 117 -11.20 5.00 -14.04
C THR A 117 -10.19 5.00 -12.90
N VAL A 118 -10.23 6.06 -12.11
CA VAL A 118 -9.70 6.14 -10.75
C VAL A 118 -10.65 6.97 -9.89
N SER A 119 -10.61 6.81 -8.57
CA SER A 119 -11.50 7.54 -7.67
C SER A 119 -10.88 7.78 -6.30
N ASP A 120 -11.44 8.71 -5.56
CA ASP A 120 -11.18 8.89 -4.13
C ASP A 120 -12.47 9.28 -3.38
N SER A 121 -12.34 9.74 -2.13
CA SER A 121 -13.47 10.16 -1.30
C SER A 121 -14.17 11.42 -1.82
N THR A 122 -13.56 12.18 -2.70
CA THR A 122 -14.08 13.47 -3.22
C THR A 122 -14.68 13.36 -4.62
N GLY A 123 -14.35 12.29 -5.37
CA GLY A 123 -14.87 12.10 -6.70
C GLY A 123 -14.21 10.98 -7.48
N TRP A 124 -14.49 10.94 -8.76
CA TRP A 124 -13.96 9.97 -9.70
C TRP A 124 -13.60 10.62 -11.03
N VAL A 125 -12.68 9.98 -11.74
CA VAL A 125 -12.30 10.33 -13.10
C VAL A 125 -12.62 9.16 -14.01
N TYR A 126 -13.18 9.45 -15.17
CA TYR A 126 -13.35 8.49 -16.26
C TYR A 126 -12.71 9.07 -17.52
N ASP A 127 -11.73 8.35 -18.06
CA ASP A 127 -11.10 8.69 -19.33
C ASP A 127 -11.19 7.47 -20.27
N PRO A 128 -11.99 7.52 -21.33
CA PRO A 128 -12.13 6.42 -22.29
C PRO A 128 -10.83 6.15 -23.07
N GLU A 129 -9.93 7.13 -23.18
CA GLU A 129 -8.63 6.97 -23.84
C GLU A 129 -7.59 6.31 -22.92
N GLY A 130 -7.84 6.28 -21.62
CA GLY A 130 -6.99 5.68 -20.61
C GLY A 130 -6.40 6.69 -19.64
N ILE A 131 -6.36 6.34 -18.37
CA ILE A 131 -5.82 7.19 -17.30
C ILE A 131 -4.35 7.52 -17.57
N ASP A 132 -4.01 8.80 -17.53
CA ASP A 132 -2.62 9.28 -17.52
C ASP A 132 -1.98 8.96 -16.16
N LEU A 133 -1.13 7.93 -16.16
CA LEU A 133 -0.44 7.48 -14.95
C LEU A 133 0.54 8.51 -14.41
N ALA A 134 1.19 9.28 -15.28
CA ALA A 134 2.17 10.29 -14.85
C ALA A 134 1.47 11.42 -14.10
N ALA A 135 0.38 11.93 -14.64
CA ALA A 135 -0.46 12.93 -13.98
C ALA A 135 -1.05 12.39 -12.65
N LEU A 136 -1.50 11.15 -12.63
CA LEU A 136 -2.01 10.51 -11.41
C LEU A 136 -0.94 10.44 -10.31
N LYS A 137 0.27 10.02 -10.63
CA LYS A 137 1.41 9.97 -9.70
C LYS A 137 1.78 11.34 -9.19
N GLU A 138 1.88 12.33 -10.08
CA GLU A 138 2.21 13.71 -9.70
C GLU A 138 1.22 14.27 -8.68
N ILE A 139 -0.07 14.08 -8.90
CA ILE A 139 -1.11 14.58 -7.99
C ILE A 139 -1.11 13.84 -6.63
N LYS A 140 -0.83 12.55 -6.60
CA LYS A 140 -1.05 11.70 -5.41
C LYS A 140 0.22 11.35 -4.63
N GLU A 141 1.39 11.40 -5.25
CA GLU A 141 2.66 11.06 -4.58
C GLU A 141 3.50 12.30 -4.23
N VAL A 142 3.31 13.40 -4.93
CA VAL A 142 4.12 14.64 -4.76
C VAL A 142 3.40 15.67 -3.90
N ASN A 143 2.08 15.68 -3.82
CA ASN A 143 1.24 16.54 -3.00
C ASN A 143 0.63 15.69 -1.85
#